data_a5ca8462ee8077d08ba00addcb23288c
#
_entry.id   a5ca8462ee8077d08ba00addcb23288c
#
_cell.length_a   1.000
_cell.length_b   1.000
_cell.length_c   1.000
_cell.angle_alpha   90.00
_cell.angle_beta   90.00
_cell.angle_gamma   90.00
#
_symmetry.space_group_name_H-M   'P 1'
#
loop_
_entity.id
_entity.type
_entity.pdbx_description
1 polymer ?
#
loop_
_entity_poly.entity_id
_entity_poly.type
_entity_poly.pdbx_seq_one_letter_code
_entity_poly.pdbx_strand_id
1 'polypeptide(L)'
;MKTMTTAKTIILTLIFLLSSALHAQDADALYDAGKQLYDAKKYSLAVKKLLPAAKQGHRKAQYRMGRCYDEGYGVAEDNGKAFYWYGKSAAQNYAKAQYHLGRCYYKGKGVGRNYAKAVELFRKAADKDNGDGQLALGKCYMKGRGVTKDAAKAKELFLKAVNNEKDGAEIKRELREEAAQGDADAKSILKMCGLK
;
A
#
# COMPACT_ATOMS: atom_id res chain seq x y z
N MET A 1 -25.23 -41.14 -23.00
CA MET A 1 -25.07 -40.59 -21.63
C MET A 1 -23.86 -39.65 -21.43
N LYS A 2 -22.71 -39.86 -22.10
CA LYS A 2 -21.50 -38.96 -21.95
C LYS A 2 -21.67 -37.52 -22.44
N THR A 3 -22.49 -37.28 -23.48
CA THR A 3 -22.67 -35.92 -24.06
C THR A 3 -23.51 -34.97 -23.18
N MET A 4 -24.44 -35.49 -22.40
CA MET A 4 -25.26 -34.69 -21.48
C MET A 4 -24.47 -34.23 -20.27
N THR A 5 -23.47 -34.99 -19.82
CA THR A 5 -22.60 -34.65 -18.67
C THR A 5 -21.64 -33.49 -19.03
N THR A 6 -21.08 -33.52 -20.23
CA THR A 6 -20.21 -32.45 -20.73
C THR A 6 -20.95 -31.14 -20.94
N ALA A 7 -22.17 -31.15 -21.48
CA ALA A 7 -22.98 -29.96 -21.65
C ALA A 7 -23.36 -29.31 -20.30
N LYS A 8 -23.75 -30.12 -19.30
CA LYS A 8 -24.04 -29.61 -17.94
C LYS A 8 -22.81 -29.00 -17.30
N THR A 9 -21.63 -29.61 -17.45
CA THR A 9 -20.38 -29.10 -16.91
C THR A 9 -20.00 -27.74 -17.56
N ILE A 10 -20.15 -27.63 -18.88
CA ILE A 10 -19.88 -26.35 -19.60
C ILE A 10 -20.85 -25.26 -19.16
N ILE A 11 -22.14 -25.55 -19.01
CA ILE A 11 -23.13 -24.58 -18.55
C ILE A 11 -22.81 -24.11 -17.12
N LEU A 12 -22.48 -25.04 -16.22
CA LEU A 12 -22.09 -24.68 -14.83
C LEU A 12 -20.83 -23.81 -14.78
N THR A 13 -19.82 -24.13 -15.61
CA THR A 13 -18.61 -23.28 -15.69
C THR A 13 -18.89 -21.90 -16.27
N LEU A 14 -19.74 -21.78 -17.28
CA LEU A 14 -20.16 -20.52 -17.86
C LEU A 14 -20.96 -19.67 -16.86
N ILE A 15 -21.88 -20.28 -16.09
CA ILE A 15 -22.62 -19.58 -15.04
C ILE A 15 -21.67 -19.08 -13.94
N PHE A 16 -20.70 -19.89 -13.53
CA PHE A 16 -19.71 -19.51 -12.55
C PHE A 16 -18.83 -18.36 -13.05
N LEU A 17 -18.38 -18.39 -14.30
CA LEU A 17 -17.59 -17.32 -14.93
C LEU A 17 -18.40 -16.04 -15.07
N LEU A 18 -19.68 -16.11 -15.46
CA LEU A 18 -20.57 -14.96 -15.55
C LEU A 18 -20.86 -14.35 -14.17
N SER A 19 -21.08 -15.18 -13.15
CA SER A 19 -21.32 -14.67 -11.80
C SER A 19 -20.07 -14.04 -11.21
N SER A 20 -18.88 -14.58 -11.46
CA SER A 20 -17.62 -13.99 -11.00
C SER A 20 -17.30 -12.66 -11.70
N ALA A 21 -17.59 -12.56 -13.01
CA ALA A 21 -17.44 -11.31 -13.76
C ALA A 21 -18.40 -10.22 -13.29
N LEU A 22 -19.66 -10.57 -13.02
CA LEU A 22 -20.64 -9.65 -12.47
C LEU A 22 -20.26 -9.16 -11.07
N HIS A 23 -19.74 -10.03 -10.21
CA HIS A 23 -19.22 -9.66 -8.88
C HIS A 23 -18.00 -8.71 -8.97
N ALA A 24 -17.08 -8.98 -9.92
CA ALA A 24 -15.92 -8.12 -10.12
C ALA A 24 -16.33 -6.71 -10.60
N GLN A 25 -17.27 -6.63 -11.53
CA GLN A 25 -17.80 -5.37 -12.04
C GLN A 25 -18.52 -4.55 -10.95
N ASP A 26 -19.22 -5.21 -10.05
CA ASP A 26 -19.87 -4.56 -8.90
C ASP A 26 -18.82 -4.03 -7.90
N ALA A 27 -17.74 -4.77 -7.64
CA ALA A 27 -16.64 -4.35 -6.77
C ALA A 27 -15.90 -3.11 -7.32
N ASP A 28 -15.67 -3.05 -8.62
CA ASP A 28 -15.02 -1.91 -9.27
C ASP A 28 -15.92 -0.65 -9.21
N ALA A 29 -17.21 -0.77 -9.52
CA ALA A 29 -18.17 0.34 -9.42
C ALA A 29 -18.28 0.87 -7.97
N LEU A 30 -18.35 -0.02 -6.99
CA LEU A 30 -18.36 0.34 -5.57
C LEU A 30 -17.05 1.04 -5.16
N TYR A 31 -15.90 0.55 -5.64
CA TYR A 31 -14.62 1.19 -5.39
C TYR A 31 -14.56 2.59 -5.99
N ASP A 32 -14.98 2.78 -7.23
CA ASP A 32 -14.93 4.09 -7.91
C ASP A 32 -15.84 5.12 -7.21
N ALA A 33 -17.06 4.73 -6.84
CA ALA A 33 -17.94 5.58 -6.05
C ALA A 33 -17.33 5.90 -4.66
N GLY A 34 -16.75 4.91 -4.00
CA GLY A 34 -16.07 5.10 -2.71
C GLY A 34 -14.83 5.98 -2.82
N LYS A 35 -14.07 5.83 -3.92
CA LYS A 35 -12.89 6.66 -4.21
C LYS A 35 -13.27 8.13 -4.39
N GLN A 36 -14.29 8.43 -5.17
CA GLN A 36 -14.76 9.81 -5.36
C GLN A 36 -15.15 10.45 -4.03
N LEU A 37 -15.88 9.73 -3.19
CA LEU A 37 -16.27 10.21 -1.85
C LEU A 37 -15.06 10.41 -0.94
N TYR A 38 -14.08 9.53 -1.00
CA TYR A 38 -12.84 9.64 -0.23
C TYR A 38 -12.02 10.86 -0.65
N ASP A 39 -11.85 11.08 -1.96
CA ASP A 39 -11.12 12.21 -2.52
C ASP A 39 -11.84 13.53 -2.19
N ALA A 40 -13.19 13.52 -2.10
CA ALA A 40 -14.03 14.62 -1.61
C ALA A 40 -14.05 14.76 -0.07
N LYS A 41 -13.23 13.99 0.66
CA LYS A 41 -13.15 13.95 2.15
C LYS A 41 -14.46 13.57 2.85
N LYS A 42 -15.43 13.00 2.13
CA LYS A 42 -16.71 12.49 2.66
C LYS A 42 -16.49 11.06 3.21
N TYR A 43 -15.61 10.91 4.19
CA TYR A 43 -15.05 9.64 4.60
C TYR A 43 -16.07 8.62 5.11
N SER A 44 -17.06 9.04 5.90
CA SER A 44 -18.10 8.12 6.39
C SER A 44 -18.95 7.53 5.26
N LEU A 45 -19.20 8.31 4.21
CA LEU A 45 -19.89 7.83 3.01
C LEU A 45 -18.95 6.96 2.14
N ALA A 46 -17.68 7.35 2.05
CA ALA A 46 -16.67 6.57 1.34
C ALA A 46 -16.55 5.15 1.92
N VAL A 47 -16.47 5.01 3.24
CA VAL A 47 -16.41 3.71 3.93
C VAL A 47 -17.61 2.83 3.59
N LYS A 48 -18.84 3.39 3.51
CA LYS A 48 -20.04 2.63 3.13
C LYS A 48 -19.94 2.01 1.74
N LYS A 49 -19.19 2.61 0.82
CA LYS A 49 -18.95 2.10 -0.55
C LYS A 49 -17.69 1.25 -0.64
N LEU A 50 -16.61 1.66 0.05
CA LEU A 50 -15.32 0.95 0.01
C LEU A 50 -15.36 -0.41 0.72
N LEU A 51 -16.11 -0.51 1.85
CA LEU A 51 -16.13 -1.74 2.65
C LEU A 51 -16.71 -2.96 1.88
N PRO A 52 -17.87 -2.85 1.19
CA PRO A 52 -18.36 -3.97 0.38
C PRO A 52 -17.39 -4.33 -0.76
N ALA A 53 -16.80 -3.35 -1.47
CA ALA A 53 -15.79 -3.61 -2.49
C ALA A 53 -14.56 -4.35 -1.90
N ALA A 54 -14.08 -3.92 -0.73
CA ALA A 54 -12.96 -4.55 -0.04
C ALA A 54 -13.28 -6.00 0.39
N LYS A 55 -14.51 -6.25 0.86
CA LYS A 55 -14.98 -7.60 1.21
C LYS A 55 -15.05 -8.52 -0.02
N GLN A 56 -15.39 -7.99 -1.19
CA GLN A 56 -15.37 -8.70 -2.46
C GLN A 56 -13.95 -8.91 -3.02
N GLY A 57 -12.91 -8.48 -2.32
CA GLY A 57 -11.52 -8.73 -2.70
C GLY A 57 -10.88 -7.59 -3.51
N HIS A 58 -11.56 -6.49 -3.80
CA HIS A 58 -10.99 -5.41 -4.60
C HIS A 58 -9.77 -4.78 -3.91
N ARG A 59 -8.56 -5.02 -4.44
CA ARG A 59 -7.27 -4.71 -3.78
C ARG A 59 -7.10 -3.24 -3.40
N LYS A 60 -7.56 -2.30 -4.27
CA LYS A 60 -7.44 -0.86 -3.99
C LYS A 60 -8.44 -0.41 -2.90
N ALA A 61 -9.63 -1.02 -2.84
CA ALA A 61 -10.60 -0.79 -1.78
C ALA A 61 -10.07 -1.30 -0.44
N GLN A 62 -9.46 -2.47 -0.41
CA GLN A 62 -8.79 -3.02 0.79
C GLN A 62 -7.70 -2.07 1.29
N TYR A 63 -6.84 -1.55 0.41
CA TYR A 63 -5.84 -0.54 0.78
C TYR A 63 -6.48 0.73 1.36
N ARG A 64 -7.53 1.28 0.73
CA ARG A 64 -8.23 2.45 1.25
C ARG A 64 -8.93 2.18 2.59
N MET A 65 -9.48 0.99 2.80
CA MET A 65 -10.01 0.59 4.11
C MET A 65 -8.90 0.54 5.17
N GLY A 66 -7.71 0.02 4.81
CA GLY A 66 -6.52 0.10 5.66
C GLY A 66 -6.20 1.55 6.06
N ARG A 67 -6.21 2.48 5.10
CA ARG A 67 -6.02 3.92 5.35
C ARG A 67 -7.13 4.51 6.24
N CYS A 68 -8.38 4.13 6.02
CA CYS A 68 -9.48 4.60 6.86
C CYS A 68 -9.29 4.22 8.33
N TYR A 69 -8.85 3.01 8.61
CA TYR A 69 -8.59 2.58 9.99
C TYR A 69 -7.26 3.10 10.56
N ASP A 70 -6.22 3.31 9.73
CA ASP A 70 -4.92 3.85 10.18
C ASP A 70 -5.01 5.33 10.59
N GLU A 71 -5.88 6.11 9.90
CA GLU A 71 -6.00 7.56 10.09
C GLU A 71 -7.34 7.98 10.74
N GLY A 72 -8.23 7.04 11.06
CA GLY A 72 -9.54 7.34 11.61
C GLY A 72 -10.52 8.00 10.61
N TYR A 73 -10.33 7.79 9.30
CA TYR A 73 -11.16 8.42 8.26
C TYR A 73 -12.53 7.74 8.12
N GLY A 74 -13.56 8.34 8.68
CA GLY A 74 -14.94 7.86 8.62
C GLY A 74 -15.24 6.63 9.49
N VAL A 75 -14.25 6.15 10.23
CA VAL A 75 -14.30 5.08 11.24
C VAL A 75 -13.36 5.45 12.38
N ALA A 76 -13.54 4.86 13.56
CA ALA A 76 -12.57 4.99 14.63
C ALA A 76 -11.22 4.38 14.21
N GLU A 77 -10.10 5.01 14.63
CA GLU A 77 -8.74 4.47 14.42
C GLU A 77 -8.64 3.07 15.03
N ASP A 78 -8.09 2.13 14.26
CA ASP A 78 -7.87 0.76 14.69
C ASP A 78 -6.67 0.16 13.93
N ASN A 79 -5.53 0.15 14.59
CA ASN A 79 -4.28 -0.33 14.01
C ASN A 79 -4.34 -1.83 13.62
N GLY A 80 -5.11 -2.65 14.34
CA GLY A 80 -5.30 -4.07 14.02
C GLY A 80 -6.10 -4.27 12.73
N LYS A 81 -7.18 -3.50 12.55
CA LYS A 81 -7.96 -3.50 11.30
C LYS A 81 -7.17 -2.89 10.15
N ALA A 82 -6.40 -1.83 10.37
CA ALA A 82 -5.50 -1.27 9.36
C ALA A 82 -4.51 -2.32 8.88
N PHE A 83 -3.81 -2.99 9.79
CA PHE A 83 -2.89 -4.09 9.49
C PHE A 83 -3.58 -5.21 8.69
N TYR A 84 -4.76 -5.65 9.10
CA TYR A 84 -5.54 -6.67 8.40
C TYR A 84 -5.83 -6.29 6.94
N TRP A 85 -6.36 -5.08 6.72
CA TRP A 85 -6.74 -4.63 5.38
C TRP A 85 -5.52 -4.37 4.48
N TYR A 86 -4.45 -3.79 5.03
CA TYR A 86 -3.19 -3.68 4.29
C TYR A 86 -2.64 -5.06 3.92
N GLY A 87 -2.72 -6.04 4.82
CA GLY A 87 -2.31 -7.42 4.57
C GLY A 87 -3.06 -8.05 3.40
N LYS A 88 -4.40 -7.93 3.37
CA LYS A 88 -5.23 -8.42 2.27
C LYS A 88 -4.85 -7.81 0.92
N SER A 89 -4.64 -6.49 0.88
CA SER A 89 -4.23 -5.78 -0.33
C SER A 89 -2.80 -6.11 -0.74
N ALA A 90 -1.87 -6.21 0.20
CA ALA A 90 -0.46 -6.55 -0.05
C ALA A 90 -0.30 -7.98 -0.60
N ALA A 91 -1.12 -8.93 -0.13
CA ALA A 91 -1.16 -10.29 -0.65
C ALA A 91 -1.55 -10.35 -2.14
N GLN A 92 -2.29 -9.35 -2.62
CA GLN A 92 -2.60 -9.15 -4.04
C GLN A 92 -1.55 -8.31 -4.77
N ASN A 93 -0.35 -8.23 -4.23
CA ASN A 93 0.78 -7.53 -4.83
C ASN A 93 0.57 -6.03 -5.07
N TYR A 94 -0.28 -5.33 -4.31
CA TYR A 94 -0.47 -3.90 -4.41
C TYR A 94 0.66 -3.14 -3.69
N ALA A 95 1.50 -2.44 -4.42
CA ALA A 95 2.73 -1.82 -3.92
C ALA A 95 2.50 -0.85 -2.74
N LYS A 96 1.49 0.04 -2.84
CA LYS A 96 1.15 0.97 -1.76
C LYS A 96 0.76 0.22 -0.48
N ALA A 97 0.04 -0.90 -0.59
CA ALA A 97 -0.32 -1.70 0.57
C ALA A 97 0.89 -2.46 1.15
N GLN A 98 1.81 -2.94 0.30
CA GLN A 98 3.07 -3.55 0.74
C GLN A 98 3.89 -2.54 1.56
N TYR A 99 4.01 -1.30 1.10
CA TYR A 99 4.67 -0.24 1.85
C TYR A 99 3.99 0.02 3.20
N HIS A 100 2.67 0.23 3.25
CA HIS A 100 1.96 0.50 4.50
C HIS A 100 1.99 -0.70 5.48
N LEU A 101 1.89 -1.93 4.98
CA LEU A 101 2.07 -3.14 5.79
C LEU A 101 3.50 -3.22 6.36
N GLY A 102 4.50 -2.85 5.56
CA GLY A 102 5.89 -2.71 6.00
C GLY A 102 6.04 -1.68 7.13
N ARG A 103 5.36 -0.53 7.02
CA ARG A 103 5.31 0.47 8.10
C ARG A 103 4.68 -0.08 9.38
N CYS A 104 3.63 -0.90 9.28
CA CYS A 104 3.03 -1.54 10.45
C CYS A 104 4.05 -2.41 11.18
N TYR A 105 4.80 -3.26 10.48
CA TYR A 105 5.89 -4.05 11.07
C TYR A 105 7.04 -3.19 11.58
N TYR A 106 7.41 -2.12 10.88
CA TYR A 106 8.52 -1.24 11.27
C TYR A 106 8.22 -0.47 12.56
N LYS A 107 6.98 0.01 12.72
CA LYS A 107 6.55 0.78 13.89
C LYS A 107 5.97 -0.09 15.01
N GLY A 108 5.54 -1.31 14.72
CA GLY A 108 4.81 -2.17 15.65
C GLY A 108 3.34 -1.76 15.81
N LYS A 109 2.72 -1.18 14.76
CA LYS A 109 1.32 -0.75 14.76
C LYS A 109 0.41 -1.92 14.34
N GLY A 110 -0.47 -2.35 15.21
CA GLY A 110 -1.41 -3.46 14.97
C GLY A 110 -0.76 -4.85 14.89
N VAL A 111 0.57 -4.93 15.06
CA VAL A 111 1.37 -6.16 15.03
C VAL A 111 2.67 -5.94 15.79
N GLY A 112 3.30 -7.01 16.27
CA GLY A 112 4.63 -6.94 16.89
C GLY A 112 5.67 -6.36 15.91
N ARG A 113 6.54 -5.46 16.40
CA ARG A 113 7.59 -4.84 15.59
C ARG A 113 8.56 -5.88 15.02
N ASN A 114 8.78 -5.82 13.69
CA ASN A 114 9.69 -6.72 12.99
C ASN A 114 10.34 -6.01 11.80
N TYR A 115 11.59 -5.56 11.97
CA TYR A 115 12.32 -4.83 10.92
C TYR A 115 12.65 -5.70 9.70
N ALA A 116 12.90 -7.00 9.88
CA ALA A 116 13.19 -7.89 8.75
C ALA A 116 11.97 -8.06 7.83
N LYS A 117 10.79 -8.28 8.40
CA LYS A 117 9.53 -8.30 7.62
C LYS A 117 9.21 -6.95 6.98
N ALA A 118 9.50 -5.85 7.68
CA ALA A 118 9.33 -4.52 7.11
C ALA A 118 10.20 -4.32 5.87
N VAL A 119 11.47 -4.69 5.94
CA VAL A 119 12.42 -4.61 4.82
C VAL A 119 11.97 -5.46 3.63
N GLU A 120 11.51 -6.68 3.86
CA GLU A 120 10.98 -7.53 2.79
C GLU A 120 9.82 -6.84 2.05
N LEU A 121 8.89 -6.25 2.79
CA LEU A 121 7.74 -5.55 2.23
C LEU A 121 8.10 -4.24 1.53
N PHE A 122 9.03 -3.46 2.10
CA PHE A 122 9.54 -2.25 1.45
C PHE A 122 10.27 -2.59 0.15
N ARG A 123 11.02 -3.70 0.11
CA ARG A 123 11.67 -4.19 -1.12
C ARG A 123 10.63 -4.54 -2.18
N LYS A 124 9.60 -5.32 -1.82
CA LYS A 124 8.49 -5.65 -2.74
C LYS A 124 7.79 -4.41 -3.30
N ALA A 125 7.63 -3.37 -2.50
CA ALA A 125 7.06 -2.09 -2.94
C ALA A 125 8.05 -1.34 -3.85
N ALA A 126 9.33 -1.26 -3.48
CA ALA A 126 10.38 -0.59 -4.24
C ALA A 126 10.61 -1.24 -5.62
N ASP A 127 10.58 -2.57 -5.70
CA ASP A 127 10.69 -3.34 -6.95
C ASP A 127 9.52 -3.07 -7.92
N LYS A 128 8.42 -2.50 -7.43
CA LYS A 128 7.26 -2.03 -8.21
C LYS A 128 7.26 -0.52 -8.43
N ASP A 129 8.41 0.08 -8.30
CA ASP A 129 8.61 1.51 -8.51
C ASP A 129 7.69 2.37 -7.60
N ASN A 130 7.50 1.96 -6.35
CA ASN A 130 6.86 2.79 -5.34
C ASN A 130 7.91 3.63 -4.63
N GLY A 131 7.84 4.95 -4.79
CA GLY A 131 8.83 5.89 -4.25
C GLY A 131 8.91 5.85 -2.71
N ASP A 132 7.78 5.74 -2.02
CA ASP A 132 7.74 5.57 -0.56
C ASP A 132 8.44 4.30 -0.10
N GLY A 133 8.26 3.19 -0.84
CA GLY A 133 8.93 1.92 -0.60
C GLY A 133 10.44 2.03 -0.78
N GLN A 134 10.88 2.73 -1.85
CA GLN A 134 12.29 3.01 -2.12
C GLN A 134 12.90 3.86 -0.98
N LEU A 135 12.21 4.94 -0.57
CA LEU A 135 12.65 5.81 0.53
C LEU A 135 12.75 5.03 1.85
N ALA A 136 11.72 4.24 2.19
CA ALA A 136 11.69 3.46 3.43
C ALA A 136 12.79 2.39 3.48
N LEU A 137 13.02 1.69 2.36
CA LEU A 137 14.10 0.71 2.23
C LEU A 137 15.48 1.39 2.37
N GLY A 138 15.67 2.55 1.75
CA GLY A 138 16.87 3.37 1.89
C GLY A 138 17.13 3.76 3.36
N LYS A 139 16.10 4.23 4.08
CA LYS A 139 16.18 4.52 5.53
C LYS A 139 16.58 3.26 6.34
N CYS A 140 16.12 2.06 5.95
CA CYS A 140 16.54 0.81 6.58
C CYS A 140 18.02 0.51 6.38
N TYR A 141 18.53 0.65 5.15
CA TYR A 141 19.97 0.48 4.87
C TYR A 141 20.83 1.54 5.55
N MET A 142 20.40 2.78 5.58
CA MET A 142 21.11 3.88 6.26
C MET A 142 21.29 3.61 7.75
N LYS A 143 20.27 3.03 8.41
CA LYS A 143 20.25 2.78 9.86
C LYS A 143 20.64 1.34 10.26
N GLY A 144 20.75 0.41 9.33
CA GLY A 144 20.98 -1.00 9.63
C GLY A 144 19.79 -1.68 10.32
N ARG A 145 18.54 -1.25 10.01
CA ARG A 145 17.33 -1.81 10.63
C ARG A 145 16.76 -2.93 9.76
N GLY A 146 16.89 -4.17 10.24
CA GLY A 146 16.43 -5.37 9.54
C GLY A 146 17.32 -5.79 8.35
N VAL A 147 18.37 -5.05 8.07
CA VAL A 147 19.41 -5.32 7.07
C VAL A 147 20.76 -4.82 7.58
N THR A 148 21.86 -5.32 7.03
CA THR A 148 23.19 -4.75 7.27
C THR A 148 23.23 -3.32 6.74
N LYS A 149 23.85 -2.41 7.54
CA LYS A 149 24.02 -1.01 7.16
C LYS A 149 24.83 -0.90 5.87
N ASP A 150 24.32 -0.15 4.90
CA ASP A 150 24.94 0.05 3.59
C ASP A 150 24.59 1.45 3.05
N ALA A 151 25.55 2.37 3.19
CA ALA A 151 25.34 3.77 2.78
C ALA A 151 25.24 3.93 1.25
N ALA A 152 25.89 3.06 0.48
CA ALA A 152 25.85 3.13 -0.98
C ALA A 152 24.47 2.71 -1.50
N LYS A 153 23.93 1.60 -1.00
CA LYS A 153 22.55 1.18 -1.30
C LYS A 153 21.51 2.17 -0.81
N ALA A 154 21.72 2.76 0.38
CA ALA A 154 20.82 3.79 0.88
C ALA A 154 20.76 4.98 -0.09
N LYS A 155 21.91 5.50 -0.53
CA LYS A 155 22.01 6.59 -1.49
C LYS A 155 21.34 6.26 -2.83
N GLU A 156 21.59 5.07 -3.37
CA GLU A 156 20.95 4.60 -4.62
C GLU A 156 19.42 4.63 -4.51
N LEU A 157 18.88 4.08 -3.40
CA LEU A 157 17.44 4.04 -3.16
C LEU A 157 16.83 5.43 -2.97
N PHE A 158 17.54 6.33 -2.28
CA PHE A 158 17.10 7.71 -2.11
C PHE A 158 17.05 8.44 -3.45
N LEU A 159 18.06 8.26 -4.31
CA LEU A 159 18.06 8.83 -5.65
C LEU A 159 16.91 8.30 -6.50
N LYS A 160 16.61 6.99 -6.43
CA LYS A 160 15.43 6.41 -7.09
C LYS A 160 14.13 7.03 -6.57
N ALA A 161 13.98 7.15 -5.25
CA ALA A 161 12.79 7.72 -4.63
C ALA A 161 12.54 9.18 -5.04
N VAL A 162 13.56 10.04 -4.93
CA VAL A 162 13.42 11.47 -5.27
C VAL A 162 13.26 11.73 -6.77
N ASN A 163 13.73 10.84 -7.63
CA ASN A 163 13.58 10.92 -9.09
C ASN A 163 12.42 10.07 -9.63
N ASN A 164 11.63 9.49 -8.75
CA ASN A 164 10.46 8.72 -9.14
C ASN A 164 9.45 9.62 -9.85
N GLU A 165 8.97 9.21 -11.03
CA GLU A 165 8.06 10.02 -11.85
C GLU A 165 6.72 10.29 -11.17
N LYS A 166 6.25 9.36 -10.32
CA LYS A 166 4.93 9.45 -9.67
C LYS A 166 4.98 10.12 -8.30
N ASP A 167 5.98 9.73 -7.50
CA ASP A 167 6.03 10.07 -6.08
C ASP A 167 7.16 11.07 -5.76
N GLY A 168 8.16 11.24 -6.65
CA GLY A 168 9.42 11.94 -6.35
C GLY A 168 9.27 13.43 -6.04
N ALA A 169 8.31 14.11 -6.66
CA ALA A 169 8.07 15.52 -6.38
C ALA A 169 7.53 15.73 -4.95
N GLU A 170 6.61 14.87 -4.53
CA GLU A 170 6.05 14.89 -3.18
C GLU A 170 7.09 14.49 -2.14
N ILE A 171 7.86 13.44 -2.39
CA ILE A 171 8.96 13.00 -1.52
C ILE A 171 9.98 14.12 -1.30
N LYS A 172 10.37 14.85 -2.36
CA LYS A 172 11.29 16.01 -2.23
C LYS A 172 10.69 17.10 -1.36
N ARG A 173 9.42 17.40 -1.53
CA ARG A 173 8.71 18.40 -0.74
C ARG A 173 8.68 18.00 0.74
N GLU A 174 8.24 16.77 1.03
CA GLU A 174 8.18 16.26 2.40
C GLU A 174 9.55 16.24 3.07
N LEU A 175 10.60 15.76 2.39
CA LEU A 175 11.96 15.77 2.92
C LEU A 175 12.46 17.19 3.25
N ARG A 176 12.10 18.21 2.45
CA ARG A 176 12.46 19.60 2.74
C ARG A 176 11.70 20.14 3.94
N GLU A 177 10.42 19.84 4.06
CA GLU A 177 9.58 20.21 5.20
C GLU A 177 10.09 19.57 6.50
N GLU A 178 10.38 18.26 6.49
CA GLU A 178 10.98 17.53 7.61
C GLU A 178 12.35 18.11 8.00
N ALA A 179 13.21 18.40 7.02
CA ALA A 179 14.52 18.97 7.24
C ALA A 179 14.45 20.38 7.85
N ALA A 180 13.49 21.21 7.41
CA ALA A 180 13.23 22.54 7.96
C ALA A 180 12.75 22.47 9.42
N GLN A 181 12.02 21.41 9.77
CA GLN A 181 11.58 21.12 11.14
C GLN A 181 12.70 20.52 12.02
N GLY A 182 13.89 20.31 11.47
CA GLY A 182 15.06 19.84 12.20
C GLY A 182 15.35 18.34 12.07
N ASP A 183 14.59 17.59 11.28
CA ASP A 183 14.82 16.14 11.10
C ASP A 183 16.22 15.87 10.49
N ALA A 184 17.06 15.18 11.25
CA ALA A 184 18.44 14.88 10.88
C ALA A 184 18.54 13.87 9.75
N ASP A 185 17.59 12.91 9.68
CA ASP A 185 17.55 11.93 8.61
C ASP A 185 17.20 12.61 7.28
N ALA A 186 16.19 13.47 7.28
CA ALA A 186 15.77 14.21 6.10
C ALA A 186 16.91 15.11 5.57
N LYS A 187 17.62 15.83 6.45
CA LYS A 187 18.82 16.62 6.09
C LYS A 187 19.90 15.73 5.47
N SER A 188 20.16 14.58 6.06
CA SER A 188 21.15 13.63 5.54
C SER A 188 20.78 13.08 4.17
N ILE A 189 19.49 12.73 3.97
CA ILE A 189 18.98 12.22 2.69
C ILE A 189 19.09 13.29 1.59
N LEU A 190 18.64 14.51 1.86
CA LEU A 190 18.77 15.63 0.91
C LEU A 190 20.23 15.85 0.50
N LYS A 191 21.14 15.87 1.48
CA LYS A 191 22.59 15.99 1.24
C LYS A 191 23.11 14.85 0.35
N MET A 192 22.73 13.60 0.65
CA MET A 192 23.13 12.42 -0.14
C MET A 192 22.64 12.50 -1.59
N CYS A 193 21.46 13.08 -1.81
CA CYS A 193 20.86 13.27 -3.15
C CYS A 193 21.36 14.52 -3.87
N GLY A 194 22.20 15.37 -3.25
CA GLY A 194 22.63 16.65 -3.84
C GLY A 194 21.51 17.68 -3.92
N LEU A 195 20.48 17.56 -3.09
CA LEU A 195 19.35 18.48 -3.02
C LEU A 195 19.55 19.50 -1.89
N LYS A 196 19.13 20.75 -2.14
CA LYS A 196 19.09 21.84 -1.16
C LYS A 196 17.68 21.93 -0.56
#